data_aacb4f158079aba263622713fc847757
#
_entry.id   aacb4f158079aba263622713fc847757
#
_cell.length_a   1.000
_cell.length_b   1.000
_cell.length_c   1.000
_cell.angle_alpha   90.00
_cell.angle_beta   90.00
_cell.angle_gamma   90.00
#
_symmetry.space_group_name_H-M   'P 1'
#
loop_
_entity.id
_entity.type
_entity.pdbx_description
1 polymer ?
#
loop_
_entity_poly.entity_id
_entity_poly.type
_entity_poly.pdbx_seq_one_letter_code
_entity_poly.pdbx_strand_id
1 'polypeptide(L)'
;SYDSRTAQLRIERDCAGVQHTGGSFPAFSLFFAEGTEDEVFDAWFAALGCRPRTTRRLAGYSSWYNRYQNIDEASIQEDLNGCKTLFRAGDLFQIDDGWERKVGDWLEPDPAKFPNGLRPLADAAHESGFLAGLWLAPFVCEKESLLCKNHPDWLLQVDGQPWCCGCNWSSFYALDIDHPEVQAYLKQVFDSVLQDWGFDLVKLDFLYGAAPFGNARESRAGRMQRAMALLRSWCGDKLILGCGVPVMPAFGIVDYCRIGCDVGLDWDDVWYMRLFHRERVSTRQSIGNTIFRRQLNGRAYGSDPDVFFLREENCKLTLQQKQTLARVNAMFSGIL
;
A
#
# COMPACT_ATOMS: atom_id res chain seq x y z
N SER A 1 17.06 -7.65 17.60
CA SER A 1 18.40 -7.05 17.32
C SER A 1 19.50 -7.97 17.80
N TYR A 2 20.64 -7.95 17.14
CA TYR A 2 21.85 -8.66 17.54
C TYR A 2 22.98 -7.65 17.80
N ASP A 3 23.60 -7.75 18.98
CA ASP A 3 24.80 -6.99 19.31
C ASP A 3 26.03 -7.90 19.18
N SER A 4 26.81 -7.71 18.12
CA SER A 4 27.99 -8.51 17.83
C SER A 4 29.13 -8.35 18.86
N ARG A 5 29.15 -7.24 19.61
CA ARG A 5 30.19 -6.99 20.65
C ARG A 5 29.94 -7.83 21.89
N THR A 6 28.71 -8.11 22.21
CA THR A 6 28.28 -8.87 23.40
C THR A 6 27.78 -10.28 23.04
N ALA A 7 27.68 -10.60 21.75
CA ALA A 7 27.09 -11.84 21.23
C ALA A 7 25.65 -12.06 21.74
N GLN A 8 24.89 -10.99 21.98
CA GLN A 8 23.54 -11.05 22.50
C GLN A 8 22.51 -10.89 21.39
N LEU A 9 21.56 -11.83 21.34
CA LEU A 9 20.34 -11.74 20.53
C LEU A 9 19.19 -11.28 21.39
N ARG A 10 18.64 -10.09 21.09
CA ARG A 10 17.44 -9.57 21.73
C ARG A 10 16.25 -9.73 20.81
N ILE A 11 15.22 -10.42 21.30
CA ILE A 11 13.96 -10.65 20.59
C ILE A 11 12.86 -10.03 21.46
N GLU A 12 12.01 -9.22 20.83
CA GLU A 12 10.91 -8.51 21.49
C GLU A 12 9.62 -8.76 20.73
N ARG A 13 8.54 -8.93 21.47
CA ARG A 13 7.17 -8.96 20.95
C ARG A 13 6.35 -7.89 21.66
N ASP A 14 5.75 -7.00 20.89
CA ASP A 14 4.78 -6.06 21.41
C ASP A 14 3.48 -6.80 21.77
N CYS A 15 3.14 -6.79 23.04
CA CYS A 15 1.90 -7.36 23.59
C CYS A 15 1.11 -6.30 24.36
N ALA A 16 1.38 -5.00 24.13
CA ALA A 16 0.69 -3.93 24.83
C ALA A 16 -0.84 -4.04 24.68
N GLY A 17 -1.55 -3.98 25.77
CA GLY A 17 -3.01 -4.07 25.85
C GLY A 17 -3.57 -5.50 25.88
N VAL A 18 -2.79 -6.55 25.51
CA VAL A 18 -3.28 -7.93 25.51
C VAL A 18 -3.48 -8.43 26.93
N GLN A 19 -4.67 -8.95 27.21
CA GLN A 19 -4.99 -9.59 28.49
C GLN A 19 -4.82 -11.10 28.35
N HIS A 20 -4.01 -11.69 29.24
CA HIS A 20 -3.81 -13.12 29.33
C HIS A 20 -4.48 -13.68 30.60
N THR A 21 -5.38 -14.64 30.41
CA THR A 21 -6.24 -15.15 31.48
C THR A 21 -5.67 -16.40 32.21
N GLY A 22 -4.39 -16.69 32.01
CA GLY A 22 -3.70 -17.82 32.64
C GLY A 22 -3.19 -18.87 31.65
N GLY A 23 -2.38 -19.81 32.14
CA GLY A 23 -1.71 -20.81 31.30
C GLY A 23 -0.42 -20.30 30.63
N SER A 24 0.02 -20.95 29.56
CA SER A 24 1.21 -20.56 28.78
C SER A 24 0.86 -19.54 27.73
N PHE A 25 1.67 -18.49 27.61
CA PHE A 25 1.58 -17.51 26.53
C PHE A 25 2.69 -17.77 25.50
N PRO A 26 2.35 -18.13 24.25
CA PRO A 26 3.36 -18.35 23.22
C PRO A 26 3.95 -17.01 22.82
N ALA A 27 5.18 -16.72 23.24
CA ALA A 27 5.83 -15.45 22.96
C ALA A 27 6.28 -15.36 21.50
N PHE A 28 7.06 -16.33 21.01
CA PHE A 28 7.54 -16.41 19.63
C PHE A 28 8.08 -17.81 19.34
N SER A 29 8.22 -18.11 18.04
CA SER A 29 8.99 -19.25 17.54
C SER A 29 10.28 -18.76 16.91
N LEU A 30 11.37 -19.49 17.05
CA LEU A 30 12.65 -19.19 16.44
C LEU A 30 12.91 -20.14 15.29
N PHE A 31 13.36 -19.61 14.19
CA PHE A 31 13.84 -20.35 13.03
C PHE A 31 15.34 -20.07 12.85
N PHE A 32 16.11 -21.13 12.69
CA PHE A 32 17.54 -21.06 12.41
C PHE A 32 17.83 -21.82 11.13
N ALA A 33 18.61 -21.22 10.25
CA ALA A 33 19.08 -21.85 9.03
C ALA A 33 20.51 -21.39 8.74
N GLU A 34 21.25 -22.21 8.03
CA GLU A 34 22.61 -21.92 7.53
C GLU A 34 22.63 -22.24 6.03
N GLY A 35 23.31 -21.42 5.25
CA GLY A 35 23.40 -21.55 3.80
C GLY A 35 23.67 -20.22 3.14
N THR A 36 23.54 -20.17 1.83
CA THR A 36 23.51 -18.92 1.07
C THR A 36 22.27 -18.09 1.45
N GLU A 37 22.31 -16.81 1.13
CA GLU A 37 21.17 -15.91 1.42
C GLU A 37 19.86 -16.46 0.83
N ASP A 38 19.87 -16.93 -0.42
CA ASP A 38 18.70 -17.49 -1.09
C ASP A 38 18.18 -18.74 -0.38
N GLU A 39 19.06 -19.70 -0.06
CA GLU A 39 18.68 -20.93 0.63
C GLU A 39 18.05 -20.66 2.01
N VAL A 40 18.61 -19.72 2.77
CA VAL A 40 18.08 -19.34 4.09
C VAL A 40 16.69 -18.70 3.96
N PHE A 41 16.48 -17.80 3.00
CA PHE A 41 15.17 -17.19 2.78
C PHE A 41 14.16 -18.18 2.24
N ASP A 42 14.52 -19.07 1.31
CA ASP A 42 13.64 -20.13 0.80
C ASP A 42 13.18 -21.06 1.95
N ALA A 43 14.10 -21.49 2.80
CA ALA A 43 13.79 -22.30 3.96
C ALA A 43 12.90 -21.56 4.97
N TRP A 44 13.13 -20.26 5.19
CA TRP A 44 12.31 -19.45 6.08
C TRP A 44 10.88 -19.29 5.57
N PHE A 45 10.69 -18.94 4.28
CA PHE A 45 9.36 -18.82 3.69
C PHE A 45 8.62 -20.16 3.66
N ALA A 46 9.34 -21.27 3.41
CA ALA A 46 8.78 -22.61 3.52
C ALA A 46 8.31 -22.93 4.95
N ALA A 47 9.13 -22.61 5.97
CA ALA A 47 8.77 -22.79 7.39
C ALA A 47 7.57 -21.93 7.81
N LEU A 48 7.40 -20.74 7.23
CA LEU A 48 6.23 -19.89 7.44
C LEU A 48 4.98 -20.41 6.72
N GLY A 49 5.10 -21.36 5.80
CA GLY A 49 4.02 -21.77 4.90
C GLY A 49 3.58 -20.64 3.95
N CYS A 50 4.43 -19.64 3.77
CA CYS A 50 4.14 -18.47 2.94
C CYS A 50 4.50 -18.74 1.47
N ARG A 51 3.57 -18.38 0.60
CA ARG A 51 3.79 -18.39 -0.86
C ARG A 51 3.27 -17.10 -1.47
N PRO A 52 3.93 -16.54 -2.49
CA PRO A 52 3.42 -15.38 -3.19
C PRO A 52 2.12 -15.74 -3.92
N ARG A 53 1.18 -14.82 -3.96
CA ARG A 53 -0.07 -15.01 -4.70
C ARG A 53 0.13 -14.93 -6.20
N THR A 54 1.12 -14.17 -6.64
CA THR A 54 1.49 -14.07 -8.06
C THR A 54 3.01 -14.07 -8.22
N THR A 55 3.48 -14.64 -9.31
CA THR A 55 4.86 -14.51 -9.79
C THR A 55 4.94 -13.67 -11.07
N ARG A 56 3.78 -13.15 -11.53
CA ARG A 56 3.71 -12.29 -12.70
C ARG A 56 4.43 -10.98 -12.42
N ARG A 57 5.35 -10.61 -13.30
CA ARG A 57 5.90 -9.25 -13.33
C ARG A 57 4.92 -8.36 -14.07
N LEU A 58 4.64 -7.22 -13.47
CA LEU A 58 3.69 -6.24 -13.98
C LEU A 58 4.46 -4.95 -14.27
N ALA A 59 4.20 -4.33 -15.42
CA ALA A 59 4.62 -2.96 -15.71
C ALA A 59 3.38 -2.08 -15.80
N GLY A 60 3.54 -0.77 -15.60
CA GLY A 60 2.38 0.08 -15.73
C GLY A 60 2.63 1.56 -15.49
N TYR A 61 1.53 2.26 -15.49
CA TYR A 61 1.44 3.70 -15.26
C TYR A 61 0.66 3.95 -13.97
N SER A 62 1.09 4.97 -13.22
CA SER A 62 0.34 5.55 -12.10
C SER A 62 0.23 7.06 -12.30
N SER A 63 -0.96 7.60 -12.09
CA SER A 63 -1.23 9.05 -12.25
C SER A 63 -0.56 9.91 -11.18
N TRP A 64 -0.16 9.31 -10.01
CA TRP A 64 0.31 10.06 -8.86
C TRP A 64 1.43 11.04 -9.20
N TYR A 65 2.59 10.56 -9.62
CA TYR A 65 3.74 11.42 -9.87
C TYR A 65 3.62 12.31 -11.12
N ASN A 66 2.64 12.04 -11.99
CA ASN A 66 2.37 12.87 -13.14
C ASN A 66 1.46 14.04 -12.80
N ARG A 67 0.40 13.79 -12.02
CA ARG A 67 -0.69 14.73 -11.80
C ARG A 67 -0.97 15.03 -10.31
N TYR A 68 -0.49 14.18 -9.41
CA TYR A 68 -0.91 14.18 -8.00
C TYR A 68 -2.45 14.14 -7.91
N GLN A 69 -3.06 14.91 -7.02
CA GLN A 69 -4.53 15.00 -6.89
C GLN A 69 -5.20 15.85 -7.98
N ASN A 70 -4.43 16.45 -8.91
CA ASN A 70 -4.98 17.29 -9.99
C ASN A 70 -5.35 16.41 -11.19
N ILE A 71 -6.23 15.47 -10.97
CA ILE A 71 -6.77 14.56 -11.98
C ILE A 71 -8.25 14.85 -12.20
N ASP A 72 -8.70 14.63 -13.43
CA ASP A 72 -10.08 14.62 -13.86
C ASP A 72 -10.24 13.64 -15.02
N GLU A 73 -11.48 13.43 -15.45
CA GLU A 73 -11.80 12.49 -16.54
C GLU A 73 -10.99 12.77 -17.81
N ALA A 74 -10.85 14.04 -18.19
CA ALA A 74 -10.15 14.43 -19.41
C ALA A 74 -8.63 14.16 -19.31
N SER A 75 -8.02 14.51 -18.19
CA SER A 75 -6.59 14.30 -17.97
C SER A 75 -6.23 12.81 -17.84
N ILE A 76 -7.08 12.01 -17.22
CA ILE A 76 -6.88 10.55 -17.17
C ILE A 76 -7.03 9.91 -18.55
N GLN A 77 -7.99 10.38 -19.37
CA GLN A 77 -8.13 9.91 -20.75
C GLN A 77 -6.93 10.31 -21.62
N GLU A 78 -6.37 11.50 -21.42
CA GLU A 78 -5.13 11.94 -22.07
C GLU A 78 -3.95 11.01 -21.72
N ASP A 79 -3.76 10.74 -20.43
CA ASP A 79 -2.71 9.83 -19.95
C ASP A 79 -2.88 8.41 -20.49
N LEU A 80 -4.11 7.89 -20.52
CA LEU A 80 -4.41 6.58 -21.10
C LEU A 80 -4.03 6.53 -22.60
N ASN A 81 -4.32 7.58 -23.34
CA ASN A 81 -3.93 7.65 -24.76
C ASN A 81 -2.41 7.68 -24.95
N GLY A 82 -1.69 8.37 -24.06
CA GLY A 82 -0.23 8.35 -24.04
C GLY A 82 0.33 6.95 -23.74
N CYS A 83 -0.28 6.25 -22.79
CA CYS A 83 0.14 4.89 -22.40
C CYS A 83 0.04 3.88 -23.55
N LYS A 84 -0.91 4.02 -24.47
CA LYS A 84 -1.06 3.12 -25.65
C LYS A 84 0.20 3.02 -26.51
N THR A 85 1.06 4.03 -26.47
CA THR A 85 2.30 4.06 -27.26
C THR A 85 3.51 3.49 -26.50
N LEU A 86 3.42 3.36 -25.18
CA LEU A 86 4.52 2.99 -24.31
C LEU A 86 4.39 1.59 -23.71
N PHE A 87 3.17 1.18 -23.41
CA PHE A 87 2.87 -0.05 -22.69
C PHE A 87 2.26 -1.13 -23.59
N ARG A 88 2.24 -2.36 -23.09
CA ARG A 88 1.76 -3.55 -23.81
C ARG A 88 0.44 -4.05 -23.23
N ALA A 89 -0.26 -4.86 -23.99
CA ALA A 89 -1.44 -5.54 -23.48
C ALA A 89 -1.12 -6.36 -22.23
N GLY A 90 -1.93 -6.16 -21.20
CA GLY A 90 -1.79 -6.75 -19.89
C GLY A 90 -0.95 -5.94 -18.91
N ASP A 91 -0.37 -4.81 -19.32
CA ASP A 91 0.23 -3.85 -18.37
C ASP A 91 -0.86 -3.09 -17.59
N LEU A 92 -0.47 -2.40 -16.51
CA LEU A 92 -1.38 -1.72 -15.60
C LEU A 92 -1.55 -0.24 -15.98
N PHE A 93 -2.79 0.23 -15.99
CA PHE A 93 -3.11 1.65 -15.96
C PHE A 93 -3.82 1.97 -14.63
N GLN A 94 -3.16 2.71 -13.75
CA GLN A 94 -3.64 2.99 -12.40
C GLN A 94 -4.01 4.46 -12.22
N ILE A 95 -5.24 4.69 -11.78
CA ILE A 95 -5.73 5.99 -11.29
C ILE A 95 -5.42 6.04 -9.78
N ASP A 96 -4.59 7.02 -9.39
CA ASP A 96 -4.17 7.21 -8.00
C ASP A 96 -5.07 8.21 -7.25
N ASP A 97 -4.69 8.64 -6.03
CA ASP A 97 -5.42 9.58 -5.17
C ASP A 97 -5.90 10.84 -5.93
N GLY A 98 -7.10 11.28 -5.65
CA GLY A 98 -7.71 12.51 -6.17
C GLY A 98 -8.95 12.30 -7.04
N TRP A 99 -9.44 11.07 -7.20
CA TRP A 99 -10.68 10.77 -7.90
C TRP A 99 -11.92 10.93 -7.02
N GLU A 100 -11.76 10.75 -5.72
CA GLU A 100 -12.79 10.88 -4.70
C GLU A 100 -12.95 12.35 -4.26
N ARG A 101 -14.13 12.70 -3.70
CA ARG A 101 -14.35 14.03 -3.12
C ARG A 101 -13.47 14.25 -1.90
N LYS A 102 -13.42 13.23 -1.04
CA LYS A 102 -12.69 13.19 0.22
C LYS A 102 -12.29 11.75 0.55
N VAL A 103 -11.10 11.58 1.09
CA VAL A 103 -10.65 10.28 1.57
C VAL A 103 -11.61 9.75 2.63
N GLY A 104 -12.19 8.59 2.35
CA GLY A 104 -13.28 8.00 3.14
C GLY A 104 -14.61 7.92 2.40
N ASP A 105 -14.90 8.85 1.49
CA ASP A 105 -16.14 8.91 0.72
C ASP A 105 -16.01 8.11 -0.59
N TRP A 106 -15.86 6.79 -0.49
CA TRP A 106 -15.42 5.92 -1.58
C TRP A 106 -16.50 5.47 -2.56
N LEU A 107 -17.79 5.69 -2.26
CA LEU A 107 -18.89 5.16 -3.08
C LEU A 107 -19.25 6.06 -4.26
N GLU A 108 -18.80 7.30 -4.24
CA GLU A 108 -19.06 8.26 -5.30
C GLU A 108 -17.78 9.01 -5.68
N PRO A 109 -17.34 8.94 -6.95
CA PRO A 109 -16.31 9.81 -7.47
C PRO A 109 -16.70 11.28 -7.34
N ASP A 110 -15.71 12.18 -7.31
CA ASP A 110 -16.00 13.62 -7.35
C ASP A 110 -16.68 13.98 -8.70
N PRO A 111 -17.98 14.35 -8.70
CA PRO A 111 -18.72 14.60 -9.94
C PRO A 111 -18.25 15.87 -10.68
N ALA A 112 -17.51 16.76 -10.02
CA ALA A 112 -16.88 17.90 -10.68
C ALA A 112 -15.68 17.47 -11.52
N LYS A 113 -14.99 16.38 -11.13
CA LYS A 113 -13.83 15.83 -11.82
C LYS A 113 -14.20 14.66 -12.74
N PHE A 114 -15.11 13.82 -12.31
CA PHE A 114 -15.53 12.58 -12.98
C PHE A 114 -17.05 12.52 -13.15
N PRO A 115 -17.63 13.38 -14.01
CA PRO A 115 -19.09 13.49 -14.17
C PRO A 115 -19.75 12.22 -14.69
N ASN A 116 -18.99 11.35 -15.40
CA ASN A 116 -19.47 10.08 -15.92
C ASN A 116 -19.10 8.89 -15.02
N GLY A 117 -18.52 9.15 -13.82
CA GLY A 117 -18.01 8.11 -12.93
C GLY A 117 -16.70 7.50 -13.41
N LEU A 118 -16.27 6.41 -12.77
CA LEU A 118 -14.97 5.76 -13.07
C LEU A 118 -15.08 4.55 -13.99
N ARG A 119 -16.28 3.93 -14.11
CA ARG A 119 -16.46 2.77 -14.97
C ARG A 119 -16.05 3.02 -16.43
N PRO A 120 -16.43 4.14 -17.09
CA PRO A 120 -16.00 4.39 -18.48
C PRO A 120 -14.48 4.43 -18.65
N LEU A 121 -13.74 4.86 -17.61
CA LEU A 121 -12.27 4.87 -17.64
C LEU A 121 -11.67 3.49 -17.48
N ALA A 122 -12.25 2.65 -16.63
CA ALA A 122 -11.85 1.24 -16.52
C ALA A 122 -12.13 0.49 -17.83
N ASP A 123 -13.31 0.67 -18.43
CA ASP A 123 -13.68 0.09 -19.71
C ASP A 123 -12.71 0.55 -20.83
N ALA A 124 -12.36 1.84 -20.88
CA ALA A 124 -11.39 2.39 -21.85
C ALA A 124 -9.97 1.82 -21.66
N ALA A 125 -9.55 1.56 -20.41
CA ALA A 125 -8.29 0.87 -20.13
C ALA A 125 -8.33 -0.57 -20.67
N HIS A 126 -9.42 -1.30 -20.44
CA HIS A 126 -9.62 -2.66 -20.95
C HIS A 126 -9.65 -2.70 -22.50
N GLU A 127 -10.35 -1.78 -23.14
CA GLU A 127 -10.36 -1.64 -24.61
C GLU A 127 -8.97 -1.38 -25.18
N SER A 128 -8.10 -0.73 -24.37
CA SER A 128 -6.70 -0.50 -24.71
C SER A 128 -5.80 -1.71 -24.40
N GLY A 129 -6.36 -2.79 -23.83
CA GLY A 129 -5.67 -4.01 -23.46
C GLY A 129 -4.98 -3.95 -22.10
N PHE A 130 -5.20 -2.92 -21.30
CA PHE A 130 -4.59 -2.75 -19.97
C PHE A 130 -5.45 -3.35 -18.85
N LEU A 131 -4.80 -3.66 -17.73
CA LEU A 131 -5.50 -3.83 -16.45
C LEU A 131 -5.82 -2.46 -15.88
N ALA A 132 -7.02 -2.28 -15.35
CA ALA A 132 -7.44 -1.06 -14.67
C ALA A 132 -7.13 -1.13 -13.18
N GLY A 133 -6.40 -0.15 -12.64
CA GLY A 133 -6.08 -0.03 -11.22
C GLY A 133 -6.68 1.22 -10.58
N LEU A 134 -7.07 1.13 -9.31
CA LEU A 134 -7.61 2.25 -8.53
C LEU A 134 -6.95 2.33 -7.16
N TRP A 135 -6.64 3.54 -6.72
CA TRP A 135 -6.13 3.83 -5.39
C TRP A 135 -7.26 4.01 -4.37
N LEU A 136 -7.05 3.48 -3.17
CA LEU A 136 -7.92 3.62 -2.00
C LEU A 136 -7.08 3.67 -0.72
N ALA A 137 -7.59 4.35 0.33
CA ALA A 137 -7.05 4.30 1.69
C ALA A 137 -8.14 3.76 2.66
N PRO A 138 -8.44 2.45 2.64
CA PRO A 138 -9.69 1.91 3.17
C PRO A 138 -9.82 2.00 4.68
N PHE A 139 -8.73 2.08 5.44
CA PHE A 139 -8.76 2.05 6.90
C PHE A 139 -8.67 3.43 7.55
N VAL A 140 -8.78 4.49 6.74
CA VAL A 140 -8.74 5.86 7.22
C VAL A 140 -9.79 6.71 6.52
N CYS A 141 -10.15 7.83 7.16
CA CYS A 141 -10.96 8.86 6.53
C CYS A 141 -10.46 10.24 6.93
N GLU A 142 -10.49 11.19 5.98
CA GLU A 142 -10.13 12.56 6.31
C GLU A 142 -11.22 13.25 7.15
N LYS A 143 -10.80 14.21 7.96
CA LYS A 143 -11.67 14.95 8.89
C LYS A 143 -12.88 15.58 8.22
N GLU A 144 -12.72 16.06 6.99
CA GLU A 144 -13.78 16.76 6.26
C GLU A 144 -14.67 15.85 5.42
N SER A 145 -14.41 14.53 5.37
CA SER A 145 -15.27 13.57 4.67
C SER A 145 -16.67 13.51 5.24
N LEU A 146 -17.64 13.13 4.42
CA LEU A 146 -19.00 12.85 4.86
C LEU A 146 -19.04 11.64 5.80
N LEU A 147 -18.22 10.64 5.53
CA LEU A 147 -18.06 9.49 6.42
C LEU A 147 -17.69 9.91 7.82
N CYS A 148 -16.64 10.72 7.98
CA CYS A 148 -16.20 11.19 9.30
C CYS A 148 -17.26 12.02 10.03
N LYS A 149 -18.01 12.86 9.31
CA LYS A 149 -19.04 13.74 9.88
C LYS A 149 -20.31 12.98 10.28
N ASN A 150 -20.70 12.00 9.46
CA ASN A 150 -21.97 11.29 9.65
C ASN A 150 -21.81 10.07 10.59
N HIS A 151 -20.61 9.52 10.71
CA HIS A 151 -20.33 8.30 11.46
C HIS A 151 -19.12 8.48 12.39
N PRO A 152 -19.17 9.41 13.38
CA PRO A 152 -18.08 9.61 14.33
C PRO A 152 -17.84 8.38 15.23
N ASP A 153 -18.83 7.51 15.38
CA ASP A 153 -18.78 6.22 16.07
C ASP A 153 -17.98 5.15 15.32
N TRP A 154 -17.74 5.33 14.03
CA TRP A 154 -16.90 4.44 13.22
C TRP A 154 -15.40 4.70 13.39
N LEU A 155 -15.04 5.83 14.02
CA LEU A 155 -13.65 6.20 14.23
C LEU A 155 -13.06 5.46 15.43
N LEU A 156 -11.84 4.97 15.28
CA LEU A 156 -11.10 4.39 16.40
C LEU A 156 -10.86 5.45 17.46
N GLN A 157 -11.37 5.20 18.67
CA GLN A 157 -11.30 6.13 19.80
C GLN A 157 -10.13 5.78 20.73
N VAL A 158 -9.46 6.81 21.22
CA VAL A 158 -8.48 6.73 22.31
C VAL A 158 -8.79 7.83 23.30
N ASP A 159 -9.03 7.47 24.54
CA ASP A 159 -9.42 8.40 25.62
C ASP A 159 -10.62 9.30 25.22
N GLY A 160 -11.57 8.72 24.48
CA GLY A 160 -12.78 9.41 24.03
C GLY A 160 -12.55 10.40 22.87
N GLN A 161 -11.40 10.35 22.21
CA GLN A 161 -11.09 11.17 21.05
C GLN A 161 -10.72 10.31 19.84
N PRO A 162 -11.11 10.70 18.61
CA PRO A 162 -10.70 10.01 17.39
C PRO A 162 -9.19 9.96 17.24
N TRP A 163 -8.65 8.78 16.92
CA TRP A 163 -7.22 8.63 16.70
C TRP A 163 -6.78 9.24 15.39
N CYS A 164 -6.00 10.31 15.44
CA CYS A 164 -5.41 10.97 14.29
C CYS A 164 -4.19 10.18 13.80
N CYS A 165 -4.25 9.71 12.55
CA CYS A 165 -3.16 8.96 11.90
C CYS A 165 -2.13 9.86 11.24
N GLY A 166 -2.49 11.10 10.89
CA GLY A 166 -1.58 12.02 10.22
C GLY A 166 -2.24 13.34 9.83
N CYS A 167 -1.46 14.18 9.15
CA CYS A 167 -1.86 15.52 8.76
C CYS A 167 -2.04 15.70 7.23
N ASN A 168 -2.03 14.61 6.46
CA ASN A 168 -2.34 14.66 5.05
C ASN A 168 -3.78 15.14 4.86
N TRP A 169 -4.09 15.71 3.70
CA TRP A 169 -5.40 16.28 3.38
C TRP A 169 -5.86 17.29 4.48
N SER A 170 -7.03 17.09 5.04
CA SER A 170 -7.56 17.88 6.18
C SER A 170 -7.23 17.31 7.57
N SER A 171 -6.16 16.52 7.69
CA SER A 171 -5.90 15.49 8.71
C SER A 171 -6.84 14.29 8.58
N PHE A 172 -6.40 13.12 9.04
CA PHE A 172 -7.18 11.89 8.86
C PHE A 172 -7.15 11.00 10.09
N TYR A 173 -8.25 10.26 10.28
CA TYR A 173 -8.50 9.40 11.40
C TYR A 173 -8.54 7.93 11.00
N ALA A 174 -8.18 7.05 11.94
CA ALA A 174 -8.35 5.61 11.77
C ALA A 174 -9.82 5.21 11.90
N LEU A 175 -10.27 4.32 11.03
CA LEU A 175 -11.55 3.62 11.18
C LEU A 175 -11.37 2.43 12.15
N ASP A 176 -12.41 2.15 12.94
CA ASP A 176 -12.41 0.98 13.80
C ASP A 176 -12.82 -0.27 13.00
N ILE A 177 -11.84 -1.08 12.64
CA ILE A 177 -12.07 -2.33 11.89
C ILE A 177 -12.86 -3.38 12.66
N ASP A 178 -13.08 -3.20 13.97
CA ASP A 178 -13.92 -4.08 14.79
C ASP A 178 -15.40 -3.67 14.72
N HIS A 179 -15.70 -2.48 14.21
CA HIS A 179 -17.07 -2.01 14.06
C HIS A 179 -17.75 -2.72 12.87
N PRO A 180 -18.90 -3.43 13.09
CA PRO A 180 -19.53 -4.21 12.01
C PRO A 180 -19.96 -3.36 10.81
N GLU A 181 -20.45 -2.14 11.04
CA GLU A 181 -20.87 -1.25 9.96
C GLU A 181 -19.70 -0.71 9.15
N VAL A 182 -18.52 -0.51 9.76
CA VAL A 182 -17.29 -0.18 9.03
C VAL A 182 -16.93 -1.32 8.08
N GLN A 183 -16.99 -2.58 8.56
CA GLN A 183 -16.71 -3.73 7.70
C GLN A 183 -17.75 -3.86 6.57
N ALA A 184 -19.03 -3.63 6.86
CA ALA A 184 -20.09 -3.66 5.85
C ALA A 184 -19.90 -2.57 4.80
N TYR A 185 -19.58 -1.35 5.23
CA TYR A 185 -19.28 -0.23 4.34
C TYR A 185 -18.09 -0.52 3.43
N LEU A 186 -16.97 -0.96 4.02
CA LEU A 186 -15.77 -1.29 3.23
C LEU A 186 -16.03 -2.43 2.25
N LYS A 187 -16.78 -3.46 2.66
CA LYS A 187 -17.17 -4.51 1.72
C LYS A 187 -17.95 -3.94 0.55
N GLN A 188 -18.91 -3.06 0.79
CA GLN A 188 -19.68 -2.40 -0.28
C GLN A 188 -18.75 -1.58 -1.19
N VAL A 189 -17.76 -0.86 -0.64
CA VAL A 189 -16.76 -0.12 -1.43
C VAL A 189 -16.00 -1.06 -2.37
N PHE A 190 -15.51 -2.20 -1.86
CA PHE A 190 -14.80 -3.17 -2.69
C PHE A 190 -15.70 -3.82 -3.74
N ASP A 191 -16.96 -4.13 -3.42
CA ASP A 191 -17.94 -4.63 -4.38
C ASP A 191 -18.15 -3.60 -5.51
N SER A 192 -18.38 -2.32 -5.16
CA SER A 192 -18.53 -1.24 -6.14
C SER A 192 -17.32 -1.06 -7.04
N VAL A 193 -16.13 -0.98 -6.45
CA VAL A 193 -14.88 -0.75 -7.22
C VAL A 193 -14.56 -1.95 -8.12
N LEU A 194 -14.64 -3.16 -7.60
CA LEU A 194 -14.14 -4.35 -8.29
C LEU A 194 -15.18 -5.02 -9.20
N GLN A 195 -16.49 -4.89 -8.86
CA GLN A 195 -17.57 -5.52 -9.64
C GLN A 195 -18.30 -4.48 -10.48
N ASP A 196 -18.81 -3.39 -9.84
CA ASP A 196 -19.65 -2.42 -10.54
C ASP A 196 -18.83 -1.53 -11.48
N TRP A 197 -17.64 -1.04 -11.05
CA TRP A 197 -16.77 -0.20 -11.88
C TRP A 197 -15.76 -1.01 -12.69
N GLY A 198 -15.53 -2.28 -12.32
CA GLY A 198 -14.78 -3.22 -13.13
C GLY A 198 -13.25 -3.15 -12.99
N PHE A 199 -12.72 -2.53 -11.94
CA PHE A 199 -11.27 -2.51 -11.73
C PHE A 199 -10.69 -3.90 -11.44
N ASP A 200 -9.43 -4.13 -11.86
CA ASP A 200 -8.73 -5.39 -11.73
C ASP A 200 -7.74 -5.40 -10.58
N LEU A 201 -7.26 -4.22 -10.21
CA LEU A 201 -6.28 -4.01 -9.16
C LEU A 201 -6.71 -2.86 -8.27
N VAL A 202 -6.54 -3.03 -6.96
CA VAL A 202 -6.63 -1.93 -5.99
C VAL A 202 -5.27 -1.70 -5.33
N LYS A 203 -4.79 -0.45 -5.42
CA LYS A 203 -3.68 0.03 -4.59
C LYS A 203 -4.28 0.49 -3.27
N LEU A 204 -3.94 -0.20 -2.20
CA LEU A 204 -4.48 0.04 -0.86
C LEU A 204 -3.42 0.69 0.00
N ASP A 205 -3.63 1.95 0.32
CA ASP A 205 -2.66 2.78 1.04
C ASP A 205 -3.07 3.09 2.47
N PHE A 206 -2.15 3.64 3.25
CA PHE A 206 -2.32 3.97 4.66
C PHE A 206 -2.84 2.79 5.50
N LEU A 207 -2.51 1.57 5.11
CA LEU A 207 -3.03 0.35 5.75
C LEU A 207 -2.64 0.23 7.22
N TYR A 208 -1.57 0.89 7.67
CA TYR A 208 -1.21 0.96 9.08
C TYR A 208 -2.32 1.54 9.97
N GLY A 209 -3.25 2.31 9.40
CA GLY A 209 -4.40 2.87 10.09
C GLY A 209 -5.32 1.82 10.72
N ALA A 210 -5.33 0.58 10.20
CA ALA A 210 -6.11 -0.51 10.77
C ALA A 210 -5.67 -0.94 12.17
N ALA A 211 -4.40 -0.76 12.52
CA ALA A 211 -3.84 -1.30 13.75
C ALA A 211 -2.82 -0.35 14.39
N PRO A 212 -3.20 0.87 14.78
CA PRO A 212 -2.32 1.75 15.53
C PRO A 212 -2.01 1.18 16.92
N PHE A 213 -2.92 0.37 17.48
CA PHE A 213 -2.81 -0.28 18.80
C PHE A 213 -3.30 -1.73 18.72
N GLY A 214 -2.88 -2.53 19.71
CA GLY A 214 -3.56 -3.78 20.08
C GLY A 214 -4.80 -3.49 20.94
N ASN A 215 -5.47 -4.57 21.32
CA ASN A 215 -6.59 -4.54 22.27
C ASN A 215 -6.46 -5.70 23.27
N ALA A 216 -7.47 -5.88 24.15
CA ALA A 216 -7.46 -6.94 25.15
C ALA A 216 -7.37 -8.37 24.56
N ARG A 217 -7.78 -8.56 23.31
CA ARG A 217 -7.85 -9.87 22.63
C ARG A 217 -6.62 -10.18 21.80
N GLU A 218 -6.02 -9.15 21.18
CA GLU A 218 -4.95 -9.32 20.21
C GLU A 218 -3.93 -8.19 20.23
N SER A 219 -2.70 -8.53 19.91
CA SER A 219 -1.64 -7.54 19.75
C SER A 219 -1.86 -6.68 18.50
N ARG A 220 -1.17 -5.56 18.41
CA ARG A 220 -1.14 -4.70 17.21
C ARG A 220 -0.85 -5.51 15.93
N ALA A 221 0.12 -6.43 16.00
CA ALA A 221 0.47 -7.29 14.86
C ALA A 221 -0.67 -8.25 14.48
N GLY A 222 -1.36 -8.85 15.47
CA GLY A 222 -2.52 -9.72 15.24
C GLY A 222 -3.68 -8.95 14.59
N ARG A 223 -3.97 -7.74 15.10
CA ARG A 223 -4.99 -6.85 14.52
C ARG A 223 -4.68 -6.50 13.07
N MET A 224 -3.41 -6.17 12.78
CA MET A 224 -2.98 -5.90 11.40
C MET A 224 -3.14 -7.11 10.49
N GLN A 225 -2.76 -8.29 10.96
CA GLN A 225 -2.91 -9.52 10.19
C GLN A 225 -4.39 -9.84 9.88
N ARG A 226 -5.27 -9.64 10.85
CA ARG A 226 -6.72 -9.79 10.65
C ARG A 226 -7.28 -8.76 9.65
N ALA A 227 -6.84 -7.50 9.74
CA ALA A 227 -7.22 -6.46 8.78
C ALA A 227 -6.82 -6.83 7.34
N MET A 228 -5.62 -7.35 7.16
CA MET A 228 -5.16 -7.80 5.84
C MET A 228 -5.96 -9.00 5.33
N ALA A 229 -6.34 -9.94 6.21
CA ALA A 229 -7.20 -11.07 5.85
C ALA A 229 -8.61 -10.60 5.42
N LEU A 230 -9.18 -9.60 6.10
CA LEU A 230 -10.46 -8.98 5.70
C LEU A 230 -10.36 -8.36 4.30
N LEU A 231 -9.32 -7.56 4.02
CA LEU A 231 -9.09 -6.99 2.69
C LEU A 231 -9.07 -8.08 1.61
N ARG A 232 -8.30 -9.15 1.85
CA ARG A 232 -8.24 -10.26 0.88
C ARG A 232 -9.61 -10.92 0.69
N SER A 233 -10.38 -11.08 1.76
CA SER A 233 -11.73 -11.66 1.65
C SER A 233 -12.69 -10.80 0.83
N TRP A 234 -12.57 -9.48 0.88
CA TRP A 234 -13.39 -8.56 0.10
C TRP A 234 -12.93 -8.45 -1.36
N CYS A 235 -11.61 -8.52 -1.61
CA CYS A 235 -11.07 -8.45 -2.96
C CYS A 235 -11.14 -9.78 -3.74
N GLY A 236 -11.37 -10.92 -3.07
CA GLY A 236 -11.37 -12.23 -3.73
C GLY A 236 -10.08 -12.50 -4.49
N ASP A 237 -10.18 -12.74 -5.80
CA ASP A 237 -9.03 -13.02 -6.68
C ASP A 237 -8.49 -11.79 -7.42
N LYS A 238 -9.09 -10.60 -7.21
CA LYS A 238 -8.58 -9.35 -7.77
C LYS A 238 -7.22 -8.98 -7.16
N LEU A 239 -6.42 -8.25 -7.90
CA LEU A 239 -5.06 -7.91 -7.49
C LEU A 239 -5.06 -6.83 -6.39
N ILE A 240 -4.21 -7.03 -5.39
CA ILE A 240 -3.96 -6.05 -4.33
C ILE A 240 -2.50 -5.60 -4.40
N LEU A 241 -2.29 -4.30 -4.52
CA LEU A 241 -1.02 -3.63 -4.26
C LEU A 241 -1.10 -2.98 -2.87
N GLY A 242 -0.45 -3.59 -1.89
CA GLY A 242 -0.41 -3.07 -0.51
C GLY A 242 0.59 -1.92 -0.39
N CYS A 243 0.17 -0.81 0.23
CA CYS A 243 0.99 0.36 0.50
C CYS A 243 0.76 0.84 1.95
N GLY A 244 1.77 1.44 2.59
CA GLY A 244 1.63 1.86 3.98
C GLY A 244 1.34 0.71 4.96
N VAL A 245 1.73 -0.52 4.65
CA VAL A 245 1.53 -1.70 5.48
C VAL A 245 2.87 -2.20 6.04
N PRO A 246 2.94 -2.64 7.30
CA PRO A 246 4.08 -3.40 7.79
C PRO A 246 4.28 -4.65 6.91
N VAL A 247 5.51 -4.90 6.45
CA VAL A 247 5.77 -5.88 5.38
C VAL A 247 5.32 -7.31 5.72
N MET A 248 5.50 -7.79 6.96
CA MET A 248 5.15 -9.16 7.32
C MET A 248 3.64 -9.48 7.28
N PRO A 249 2.73 -8.64 7.78
CA PRO A 249 1.29 -8.88 7.64
C PRO A 249 0.79 -8.95 6.19
N ALA A 250 1.57 -8.48 5.23
CA ALA A 250 1.26 -8.55 3.80
C ALA A 250 1.66 -9.89 3.14
N PHE A 251 2.50 -10.71 3.80
CA PHE A 251 3.05 -11.96 3.26
C PHE A 251 1.96 -12.93 2.83
N GLY A 252 1.94 -13.32 1.55
CA GLY A 252 0.97 -14.25 0.98
C GLY A 252 -0.48 -13.73 0.93
N ILE A 253 -0.72 -12.49 1.34
CA ILE A 253 -2.05 -11.85 1.35
C ILE A 253 -2.23 -10.93 0.14
N VAL A 254 -1.24 -10.06 -0.12
CA VAL A 254 -1.25 -9.15 -1.28
C VAL A 254 -0.51 -9.76 -2.46
N ASP A 255 -0.85 -9.30 -3.65
CA ASP A 255 -0.19 -9.71 -4.89
C ASP A 255 1.12 -8.94 -5.08
N TYR A 256 1.08 -7.64 -4.82
CA TYR A 256 2.22 -6.73 -4.83
C TYR A 256 2.27 -5.91 -3.55
N CYS A 257 3.46 -5.50 -3.12
CA CYS A 257 3.61 -4.69 -1.91
C CYS A 257 4.69 -3.63 -2.07
N ARG A 258 4.36 -2.38 -1.73
CA ARG A 258 5.33 -1.30 -1.56
C ARG A 258 6.33 -1.67 -0.47
N ILE A 259 7.59 -1.64 -0.80
CA ILE A 259 8.68 -2.09 0.09
C ILE A 259 9.53 -0.95 0.64
N GLY A 260 9.27 0.28 0.26
CA GLY A 260 10.04 1.46 0.66
C GLY A 260 9.17 2.69 0.83
N CYS A 261 9.83 3.81 1.16
CA CYS A 261 9.22 5.12 1.08
C CYS A 261 8.95 5.50 -0.37
N ASP A 262 8.15 6.54 -0.56
CA ASP A 262 7.95 7.14 -1.87
C ASP A 262 9.27 7.61 -2.47
N VAL A 263 9.41 7.41 -3.78
CA VAL A 263 10.46 8.08 -4.55
C VAL A 263 10.16 9.57 -4.61
N GLY A 264 11.21 10.39 -4.72
CA GLY A 264 11.07 11.84 -4.86
C GLY A 264 11.42 12.32 -6.27
N LEU A 265 10.97 13.51 -6.58
CA LEU A 265 11.46 14.27 -7.75
C LEU A 265 12.89 14.78 -7.51
N ASP A 266 13.37 14.70 -6.27
CA ASP A 266 14.74 14.93 -5.81
C ASP A 266 15.45 13.60 -5.53
N TRP A 267 16.80 13.61 -5.47
CA TRP A 267 17.58 12.41 -5.17
C TRP A 267 17.43 11.92 -3.72
N ASP A 268 17.35 12.85 -2.79
CA ASP A 268 17.20 12.56 -1.36
C ASP A 268 16.19 13.51 -0.74
N ASP A 269 15.81 13.26 0.51
CA ASP A 269 14.86 14.10 1.21
C ASP A 269 15.36 15.54 1.34
N VAL A 270 14.45 16.49 1.26
CA VAL A 270 14.72 17.91 1.41
C VAL A 270 14.69 18.32 2.88
N TRP A 271 15.42 19.38 3.24
CA TRP A 271 15.64 19.80 4.63
C TRP A 271 14.34 20.06 5.41
N TYR A 272 13.31 20.62 4.77
CA TYR A 272 12.04 20.91 5.42
C TYR A 272 11.24 19.63 5.75
N MET A 273 11.37 18.55 4.99
CA MET A 273 10.75 17.27 5.32
C MET A 273 11.31 16.68 6.61
N ARG A 274 12.58 16.94 6.91
CA ARG A 274 13.20 16.50 8.17
C ARG A 274 12.57 17.12 9.41
N LEU A 275 12.01 18.32 9.26
CA LEU A 275 11.42 19.09 10.37
C LEU A 275 9.92 18.86 10.51
N PHE A 276 9.20 18.65 9.40
CA PHE A 276 7.75 18.74 9.38
C PHE A 276 7.04 17.44 8.99
N HIS A 277 7.74 16.47 8.42
CA HIS A 277 7.14 15.24 7.93
C HIS A 277 7.66 13.99 8.65
N ARG A 278 6.75 13.10 9.03
CA ARG A 278 7.10 11.78 9.56
C ARG A 278 7.57 10.85 8.45
N GLU A 279 6.94 10.91 7.31
CA GLU A 279 7.35 10.20 6.11
C GLU A 279 8.35 11.05 5.32
N ARG A 280 9.43 10.42 4.92
CA ARG A 280 10.52 11.11 4.22
C ARG A 280 10.65 10.51 2.82
N VAL A 281 10.15 11.25 1.85
CA VAL A 281 10.26 10.92 0.43
C VAL A 281 11.73 10.98 0.01
N SER A 282 12.25 9.89 -0.55
CA SER A 282 13.67 9.80 -0.91
C SER A 282 13.93 8.72 -1.94
N THR A 283 14.30 9.10 -3.16
CA THR A 283 14.70 8.18 -4.23
C THR A 283 15.88 7.29 -3.81
N ARG A 284 16.87 7.88 -3.14
CA ARG A 284 18.03 7.14 -2.62
C ARG A 284 17.65 6.07 -1.61
N GLN A 285 16.71 6.37 -0.71
CA GLN A 285 16.23 5.41 0.29
C GLN A 285 15.38 4.31 -0.34
N SER A 286 14.53 4.67 -1.32
CA SER A 286 13.76 3.69 -2.08
C SER A 286 14.67 2.68 -2.77
N ILE A 287 15.73 3.13 -3.46
CA ILE A 287 16.74 2.25 -4.06
C ILE A 287 17.37 1.33 -2.99
N GLY A 288 17.77 1.88 -1.83
CA GLY A 288 18.32 1.10 -0.73
C GLY A 288 17.35 0.02 -0.24
N ASN A 289 16.09 0.38 -0.02
CA ASN A 289 15.05 -0.58 0.38
C ASN A 289 14.85 -1.68 -0.67
N THR A 290 14.86 -1.35 -1.96
CA THR A 290 14.70 -2.30 -3.05
C THR A 290 15.82 -3.35 -3.03
N ILE A 291 17.05 -2.91 -2.87
CA ILE A 291 18.21 -3.80 -2.81
C ILE A 291 18.19 -4.68 -1.56
N PHE A 292 18.00 -4.08 -0.37
CA PHE A 292 18.07 -4.81 0.89
C PHE A 292 16.84 -5.67 1.19
N ARG A 293 15.70 -5.44 0.52
CA ARG A 293 14.49 -6.24 0.64
C ARG A 293 14.24 -7.15 -0.57
N ARG A 294 15.21 -7.28 -1.48
CA ARG A 294 15.06 -8.10 -2.71
C ARG A 294 14.63 -9.54 -2.45
N GLN A 295 15.00 -10.10 -1.29
CA GLN A 295 14.66 -11.48 -0.91
C GLN A 295 13.15 -11.69 -0.66
N LEU A 296 12.38 -10.62 -0.52
CA LEU A 296 10.92 -10.69 -0.39
C LEU A 296 10.24 -10.87 -1.75
N ASN A 297 10.89 -10.37 -2.83
CA ASN A 297 10.33 -10.42 -4.18
C ASN A 297 10.22 -11.86 -4.67
N GLY A 298 9.01 -12.26 -5.06
CA GLY A 298 8.71 -13.61 -5.53
C GLY A 298 8.63 -14.68 -4.44
N ARG A 299 8.86 -14.33 -3.15
CA ARG A 299 8.68 -15.23 -2.00
C ARG A 299 7.46 -14.84 -1.15
N ALA A 300 7.33 -13.58 -0.86
CA ALA A 300 6.22 -13.03 -0.07
C ALA A 300 5.11 -12.48 -0.96
N TYR A 301 5.50 -11.76 -1.98
CA TYR A 301 4.68 -11.03 -2.97
C TYR A 301 5.58 -10.55 -4.11
N GLY A 302 5.04 -9.86 -5.13
CA GLY A 302 5.81 -9.03 -6.05
C GLY A 302 6.18 -7.70 -5.37
N SER A 303 7.47 -7.40 -5.23
CA SER A 303 7.91 -6.15 -4.61
C SER A 303 7.59 -4.96 -5.49
N ASP A 304 7.02 -3.91 -4.88
CA ASP A 304 6.83 -2.60 -5.48
C ASP A 304 7.89 -1.62 -4.90
N PRO A 305 8.88 -1.22 -5.69
CA PRO A 305 9.89 -0.25 -5.28
C PRO A 305 9.44 1.20 -5.45
N ASP A 306 8.19 1.42 -5.88
CA ASP A 306 7.66 2.64 -6.44
C ASP A 306 8.08 2.89 -7.90
N VAL A 307 7.65 4.01 -8.47
CA VAL A 307 7.84 4.33 -9.88
C VAL A 307 9.29 4.72 -10.22
N PHE A 308 9.59 4.76 -11.52
CA PHE A 308 10.74 5.47 -12.07
C PHE A 308 10.27 6.54 -13.07
N PHE A 309 11.13 7.53 -13.34
CA PHE A 309 10.72 8.69 -14.13
C PHE A 309 11.31 8.67 -15.53
N LEU A 310 10.44 8.73 -16.54
CA LEU A 310 10.82 8.94 -17.94
C LEU A 310 10.87 10.43 -18.28
N ARG A 311 10.03 11.26 -17.66
CA ARG A 311 9.92 12.69 -17.93
C ARG A 311 11.18 13.47 -17.51
N GLU A 312 11.43 14.58 -18.19
CA GLU A 312 12.50 15.52 -17.84
C GLU A 312 11.96 16.73 -17.04
N GLU A 313 10.75 17.15 -17.34
CA GLU A 313 10.10 18.27 -16.69
C GLU A 313 9.76 17.99 -15.21
N ASN A 314 9.92 19.01 -14.38
CA ASN A 314 9.64 18.95 -12.93
C ASN A 314 10.32 17.77 -12.22
N CYS A 315 11.50 17.35 -12.69
CA CYS A 315 12.28 16.27 -12.10
C CYS A 315 13.74 16.69 -12.00
N LYS A 316 14.27 16.73 -10.78
CA LYS A 316 15.66 17.15 -10.51
C LYS A 316 16.66 16.01 -10.58
N LEU A 317 16.20 14.79 -10.84
CA LEU A 317 17.09 13.65 -11.02
C LEU A 317 17.90 13.80 -12.31
N THR A 318 19.20 13.58 -12.21
CA THR A 318 20.07 13.48 -13.39
C THR A 318 19.71 12.22 -14.19
N LEU A 319 20.11 12.20 -15.47
CA LEU A 319 19.92 11.03 -16.32
C LEU A 319 20.52 9.76 -15.69
N GLN A 320 21.71 9.86 -15.06
CA GLN A 320 22.35 8.73 -14.39
C GLN A 320 21.53 8.23 -13.19
N GLN A 321 20.95 9.14 -12.41
CA GLN A 321 20.08 8.79 -11.28
C GLN A 321 18.81 8.10 -11.74
N LYS A 322 18.14 8.61 -12.78
CA LYS A 322 16.97 7.97 -13.40
C LYS A 322 17.30 6.56 -13.92
N GLN A 323 18.44 6.42 -14.62
CA GLN A 323 18.89 5.11 -15.11
C GLN A 323 19.22 4.14 -13.98
N THR A 324 19.80 4.62 -12.88
CA THR A 324 20.08 3.80 -11.71
C THR A 324 18.79 3.30 -11.07
N LEU A 325 17.82 4.20 -10.85
CA LEU A 325 16.51 3.86 -10.32
C LEU A 325 15.81 2.81 -11.20
N ALA A 326 15.70 3.06 -12.51
CA ALA A 326 15.06 2.15 -13.44
C ALA A 326 15.72 0.76 -13.49
N ARG A 327 17.08 0.71 -13.47
CA ARG A 327 17.82 -0.56 -13.47
C ARG A 327 17.60 -1.35 -12.19
N VAL A 328 17.66 -0.71 -11.02
CA VAL A 328 17.45 -1.38 -9.73
C VAL A 328 16.02 -1.92 -9.64
N ASN A 329 15.04 -1.10 -10.06
CA ASN A 329 13.64 -1.53 -10.11
C ASN A 329 13.49 -2.73 -11.08
N ALA A 330 14.04 -2.65 -12.28
CA ALA A 330 13.98 -3.75 -13.25
C ALA A 330 14.63 -5.06 -12.74
N MET A 331 15.67 -4.98 -11.91
CA MET A 331 16.35 -6.16 -11.38
C MET A 331 15.61 -6.85 -10.23
N PHE A 332 14.97 -6.07 -9.35
CA PHE A 332 14.55 -6.58 -8.04
C PHE A 332 13.06 -6.41 -7.74
N SER A 333 12.24 -5.93 -8.68
CA SER A 333 10.81 -5.73 -8.46
C SER A 333 9.91 -6.76 -9.13
N GLY A 334 8.69 -6.88 -8.61
CA GLY A 334 7.58 -7.61 -9.22
C GLY A 334 6.64 -6.70 -9.99
N ILE A 335 6.65 -5.38 -9.70
CA ILE A 335 5.91 -4.35 -10.44
C ILE A 335 6.83 -3.18 -10.77
N LEU A 336 6.64 -2.56 -11.93
CA LEU A 336 7.51 -1.56 -12.54
C LEU A 336 6.70 -0.39 -13.04
#